data_1482354a442d4888338ffbd56519f175
#
_entry.id   1482354a442d4888338ffbd56519f175
#
_cell.length_a   1.000
_cell.length_b   1.000
_cell.length_c   1.000
_cell.angle_alpha   90.00
_cell.angle_beta   90.00
_cell.angle_gamma   90.00
#
_symmetry.space_group_name_H-M   'P 1'
#
loop_
_entity.id
_entity.type
_entity.pdbx_description
1 polymer ?
#
loop_
_entity_poly.entity_id
_entity_poly.type
_entity_poly.pdbx_seq_one_letter_code
_entity_poly.pdbx_strand_id
1 'polypeptide(L)'
;QLLARGHSVHTTVRDAAKSEPRLRARWNDAGERLKVFQADLLDDAGWAEANAGCDAVAHVASPFPLATPRDKDELVVPAREGTLRALDFAHRAGITRFVQTSSAAAIAYGQPDKDHFTHLDWTDLTAGVPPYIESKTVAERAARDWVAMHAPGMAFCSINPVAVFGPVHDDDLSTSVAMVKKIIDGSIPLLPDMGICVTDVRDVAEAHVRALEAPAQQVRGERFPTSQKFLWLREMAAIIRQRVPEHAGRVPRRGMPNWLVHMLAPFMDEMKQVRGELGNVRDVSGRHTEEVLGFTFIAAEQTLEDTVRSLAAKGIVTH
;
A
#
# COMPACT_ATOMS: atom_id res chain seq x y z
N GLN A 1 5.17 -13.58 -7.18
CA GLN A 1 6.06 -14.24 -6.20
C GLN A 1 5.50 -15.61 -5.78
N LEU A 2 4.27 -15.75 -5.28
CA LEU A 2 3.69 -17.04 -4.86
C LEU A 2 3.78 -18.11 -5.94
N LEU A 3 3.36 -17.82 -7.18
CA LEU A 3 3.46 -18.73 -8.32
C LEU A 3 4.92 -19.13 -8.60
N ALA A 4 5.86 -18.17 -8.51
CA ALA A 4 7.29 -18.45 -8.70
C ALA A 4 7.88 -19.35 -7.62
N ARG A 5 7.31 -19.37 -6.42
CA ARG A 5 7.65 -20.26 -5.31
C ARG A 5 6.92 -21.61 -5.35
N GLY A 6 6.13 -21.86 -6.40
CA GLY A 6 5.44 -23.14 -6.61
C GLY A 6 4.05 -23.24 -5.98
N HIS A 7 3.55 -22.20 -5.35
CA HIS A 7 2.19 -22.18 -4.79
C HIS A 7 1.12 -22.19 -5.87
N SER A 8 -0.06 -22.73 -5.54
CA SER A 8 -1.29 -22.50 -6.28
C SER A 8 -1.98 -21.26 -5.74
N VAL A 9 -2.50 -20.43 -6.63
CA VAL A 9 -3.07 -19.12 -6.29
C VAL A 9 -4.51 -19.04 -6.80
N HIS A 10 -5.45 -18.87 -5.89
CA HIS A 10 -6.79 -18.42 -6.17
C HIS A 10 -6.83 -16.89 -6.06
N THR A 11 -7.09 -16.19 -7.16
CA THR A 11 -7.19 -14.73 -7.14
C THR A 11 -8.62 -14.27 -7.37
N THR A 12 -9.06 -13.29 -6.60
CA THR A 12 -10.38 -12.68 -6.76
C THR A 12 -10.29 -11.39 -7.54
N VAL A 13 -11.25 -11.16 -8.42
CA VAL A 13 -11.40 -9.94 -9.22
C VAL A 13 -12.88 -9.55 -9.29
N ARG A 14 -13.20 -8.26 -9.44
CA ARG A 14 -14.59 -7.80 -9.58
C ARG A 14 -15.26 -8.23 -10.90
N ASP A 15 -14.47 -8.37 -11.95
CA ASP A 15 -14.92 -8.78 -13.30
C ASP A 15 -13.93 -9.82 -13.83
N ALA A 16 -14.31 -11.09 -13.73
CA ALA A 16 -13.49 -12.21 -14.16
C ALA A 16 -13.33 -12.22 -15.69
N ALA A 17 -14.38 -11.91 -16.44
CA ALA A 17 -14.34 -11.93 -17.90
C ALA A 17 -13.33 -10.93 -18.47
N LYS A 18 -13.21 -9.76 -17.84
CA LYS A 18 -12.25 -8.72 -18.23
C LYS A 18 -10.83 -9.00 -17.72
N SER A 19 -10.71 -9.54 -16.51
CA SER A 19 -9.41 -9.62 -15.81
C SER A 19 -8.65 -10.91 -16.10
N GLU A 20 -9.33 -12.04 -16.25
CA GLU A 20 -8.69 -13.35 -16.43
C GLU A 20 -7.77 -13.43 -17.66
N PRO A 21 -8.15 -12.94 -18.85
CA PRO A 21 -7.25 -12.98 -20.00
C PRO A 21 -5.94 -12.22 -19.77
N ARG A 22 -6.00 -11.09 -19.08
CA ARG A 22 -4.81 -10.28 -18.75
C ARG A 22 -3.91 -10.99 -17.72
N LEU A 23 -4.51 -11.61 -16.72
CA LEU A 23 -3.80 -12.36 -15.69
C LEU A 23 -3.11 -13.58 -16.29
N ARG A 24 -3.80 -14.35 -17.15
CA ARG A 24 -3.22 -15.53 -17.82
C ARG A 24 -2.13 -15.16 -18.81
N ALA A 25 -2.29 -14.06 -19.55
CA ALA A 25 -1.24 -13.58 -20.45
C ALA A 25 0.04 -13.19 -19.70
N ARG A 26 -0.11 -12.66 -18.48
CA ARG A 26 1.01 -12.22 -17.64
C ARG A 26 1.72 -13.38 -16.95
N TRP A 27 1.00 -14.42 -16.56
CA TRP A 27 1.50 -15.62 -15.87
C TRP A 27 1.13 -16.86 -16.67
N ASN A 28 1.51 -16.87 -17.97
CA ASN A 28 1.18 -17.93 -18.91
C ASN A 28 1.73 -19.31 -18.53
N ASP A 29 2.81 -19.34 -17.76
CA ASP A 29 3.46 -20.54 -17.22
C ASP A 29 2.78 -21.09 -15.93
N ALA A 30 1.85 -20.34 -15.35
CA ALA A 30 1.18 -20.76 -14.13
C ALA A 30 0.23 -21.96 -14.32
N GLY A 31 -0.36 -22.13 -15.53
CA GLY A 31 -1.28 -23.22 -15.85
C GLY A 31 -2.44 -23.31 -14.85
N GLU A 32 -2.72 -24.51 -14.37
CA GLU A 32 -3.77 -24.80 -13.39
C GLU A 32 -3.48 -24.25 -11.98
N ARG A 33 -2.26 -23.79 -11.72
CA ARG A 33 -1.90 -23.19 -10.44
C ARG A 33 -2.45 -21.78 -10.24
N LEU A 34 -2.94 -21.13 -11.31
CA LEU A 34 -3.64 -19.84 -11.23
C LEU A 34 -5.12 -20.05 -11.54
N LYS A 35 -5.97 -19.81 -10.54
CA LYS A 35 -7.43 -19.80 -10.71
C LYS A 35 -7.97 -18.39 -10.43
N VAL A 36 -8.91 -17.97 -11.24
CA VAL A 36 -9.52 -16.63 -11.15
C VAL A 36 -10.99 -16.77 -10.76
N PHE A 37 -11.38 -16.06 -9.71
CA PHE A 37 -12.75 -16.05 -9.20
C PHE A 37 -13.30 -14.63 -9.23
N GLN A 38 -14.59 -14.50 -9.48
CA GLN A 38 -15.27 -13.22 -9.34
C GLN A 38 -15.75 -13.06 -7.90
N ALA A 39 -15.34 -11.98 -7.25
CA ALA A 39 -15.82 -11.59 -5.91
C ALA A 39 -15.73 -10.08 -5.73
N ASP A 40 -16.65 -9.51 -4.96
CA ASP A 40 -16.68 -8.10 -4.60
C ASP A 40 -16.65 -7.96 -3.08
N LEU A 41 -16.01 -6.89 -2.57
CA LEU A 41 -15.97 -6.58 -1.14
C LEU A 41 -17.36 -6.28 -0.55
N LEU A 42 -18.31 -5.91 -1.40
CA LEU A 42 -19.68 -5.52 -1.02
C LEU A 42 -20.71 -6.64 -1.22
N ASP A 43 -20.31 -7.80 -1.76
CA ASP A 43 -21.19 -8.93 -2.05
C ASP A 43 -20.60 -10.22 -1.48
N ASP A 44 -21.47 -11.16 -1.11
CA ASP A 44 -21.07 -12.48 -0.59
C ASP A 44 -20.74 -13.51 -1.68
N ALA A 45 -21.14 -13.24 -2.93
CA ALA A 45 -20.95 -14.16 -4.03
C ALA A 45 -19.46 -14.39 -4.37
N GLY A 46 -19.10 -15.64 -4.68
CA GLY A 46 -17.78 -16.05 -5.15
C GLY A 46 -16.72 -16.24 -4.07
N TRP A 47 -16.95 -15.78 -2.84
CA TRP A 47 -15.95 -15.91 -1.77
C TRP A 47 -15.77 -17.34 -1.29
N ALA A 48 -16.85 -18.11 -1.20
CA ALA A 48 -16.79 -19.51 -0.77
C ALA A 48 -15.97 -20.35 -1.76
N GLU A 49 -16.23 -20.19 -3.04
CA GLU A 49 -15.55 -20.88 -4.13
C GLU A 49 -14.06 -20.46 -4.20
N ALA A 50 -13.78 -19.17 -4.03
CA ALA A 50 -12.41 -18.66 -4.03
C ALA A 50 -11.57 -19.21 -2.88
N ASN A 51 -12.17 -19.41 -1.69
CA ASN A 51 -11.49 -19.93 -0.50
C ASN A 51 -11.40 -21.48 -0.48
N ALA A 52 -12.19 -22.17 -1.30
CA ALA A 52 -12.23 -23.63 -1.27
C ALA A 52 -10.87 -24.26 -1.58
N GLY A 53 -10.35 -25.07 -0.63
CA GLY A 53 -9.05 -25.75 -0.75
C GLY A 53 -7.83 -24.84 -0.61
N CYS A 54 -7.99 -23.62 -0.10
CA CYS A 54 -6.88 -22.74 0.22
C CYS A 54 -6.38 -22.98 1.66
N ASP A 55 -5.08 -22.87 1.86
CA ASP A 55 -4.43 -22.98 3.17
C ASP A 55 -4.31 -21.63 3.88
N ALA A 56 -4.29 -20.55 3.11
CA ALA A 56 -4.08 -19.20 3.61
C ALA A 56 -4.73 -18.13 2.71
N VAL A 57 -4.97 -16.95 3.27
CA VAL A 57 -5.49 -15.78 2.55
C VAL A 57 -4.50 -14.61 2.66
N ALA A 58 -4.20 -14.00 1.51
CA ALA A 58 -3.63 -12.67 1.41
C ALA A 58 -4.74 -11.68 0.99
N HIS A 59 -5.27 -10.92 1.93
CA HIS A 59 -6.32 -9.94 1.68
C HIS A 59 -5.71 -8.59 1.31
N VAL A 60 -5.51 -8.36 0.01
CA VAL A 60 -4.88 -7.15 -0.53
C VAL A 60 -5.92 -6.10 -0.91
N ALA A 61 -7.12 -6.54 -1.30
CA ALA A 61 -8.18 -5.67 -1.76
C ALA A 61 -8.67 -4.71 -0.66
N SER A 62 -8.79 -3.44 -1.01
CA SER A 62 -9.41 -2.41 -0.16
C SER A 62 -9.94 -1.30 -1.07
N PRO A 63 -11.06 -0.65 -0.74
CA PRO A 63 -11.49 0.51 -1.46
C PRO A 63 -10.41 1.60 -1.44
N PHE A 64 -10.12 2.15 -2.60
CA PHE A 64 -9.22 3.29 -2.75
C PHE A 64 -9.90 4.33 -3.65
N PRO A 65 -10.36 5.45 -3.10
CA PRO A 65 -11.09 6.44 -3.88
C PRO A 65 -10.13 7.24 -4.77
N LEU A 66 -10.56 7.49 -6.00
CA LEU A 66 -9.84 8.39 -6.92
C LEU A 66 -10.01 9.88 -6.53
N ALA A 67 -11.03 10.19 -5.73
CA ALA A 67 -11.30 11.52 -5.19
C ALA A 67 -11.71 11.41 -3.72
N THR A 68 -11.57 12.51 -2.98
CA THR A 68 -12.05 12.58 -1.59
C THR A 68 -13.56 12.35 -1.55
N PRO A 69 -14.06 11.35 -0.80
CA PRO A 69 -15.50 11.07 -0.72
C PRO A 69 -16.23 12.25 -0.07
N ARG A 70 -17.50 12.42 -0.40
CA ARG A 70 -18.37 13.43 0.22
C ARG A 70 -18.73 13.07 1.65
N ASP A 71 -18.96 11.77 1.87
CA ASP A 71 -19.17 11.17 3.18
C ASP A 71 -18.04 10.17 3.44
N LYS A 72 -17.42 10.25 4.61
CA LYS A 72 -16.36 9.31 5.02
C LYS A 72 -16.82 7.86 5.02
N ASP A 73 -18.11 7.63 5.30
CA ASP A 73 -18.69 6.29 5.38
C ASP A 73 -18.75 5.60 4.01
N GLU A 74 -18.70 6.35 2.89
CA GLU A 74 -18.51 5.79 1.54
C GLU A 74 -17.20 5.00 1.41
N LEU A 75 -16.23 5.25 2.29
CA LEU A 75 -14.93 4.59 2.30
C LEU A 75 -14.72 3.71 3.54
N VAL A 76 -15.10 4.20 4.71
CA VAL A 76 -14.87 3.51 5.99
C VAL A 76 -15.70 2.23 6.07
N VAL A 77 -16.98 2.31 5.73
CA VAL A 77 -17.88 1.15 5.82
C VAL A 77 -17.45 0.03 4.85
N PRO A 78 -17.25 0.28 3.55
CA PRO A 78 -16.81 -0.77 2.64
C PRO A 78 -15.43 -1.37 2.99
N ALA A 79 -14.50 -0.57 3.52
CA ALA A 79 -13.20 -1.07 3.94
C ALA A 79 -13.32 -2.03 5.13
N ARG A 80 -14.14 -1.68 6.13
CA ARG A 80 -14.40 -2.53 7.29
C ARG A 80 -15.16 -3.79 6.90
N GLU A 81 -16.32 -3.64 6.28
CA GLU A 81 -17.21 -4.77 5.94
C GLU A 81 -16.57 -5.74 4.95
N GLY A 82 -15.84 -5.22 3.96
CA GLY A 82 -15.11 -6.06 3.00
C GLY A 82 -14.01 -6.89 3.67
N THR A 83 -13.30 -6.31 4.63
CA THR A 83 -12.29 -7.03 5.41
C THR A 83 -12.92 -8.12 6.29
N LEU A 84 -14.01 -7.78 7.00
CA LEU A 84 -14.73 -8.73 7.85
C LEU A 84 -15.35 -9.86 7.02
N ARG A 85 -15.89 -9.56 5.84
CA ARG A 85 -16.40 -10.56 4.89
C ARG A 85 -15.29 -11.54 4.47
N ALA A 86 -14.14 -11.04 4.05
CA ALA A 86 -13.03 -11.89 3.67
C ALA A 86 -12.55 -12.80 4.82
N LEU A 87 -12.53 -12.29 6.06
CA LEU A 87 -12.21 -13.07 7.26
C LEU A 87 -13.25 -14.15 7.55
N ASP A 88 -14.53 -13.82 7.48
CA ASP A 88 -15.62 -14.75 7.76
C ASP A 88 -15.63 -15.92 6.77
N PHE A 89 -15.50 -15.63 5.47
CA PHE A 89 -15.42 -16.68 4.44
C PHE A 89 -14.16 -17.53 4.56
N ALA A 90 -13.01 -16.94 4.89
CA ALA A 90 -11.79 -17.68 5.17
C ALA A 90 -11.96 -18.62 6.38
N HIS A 91 -12.55 -18.12 7.47
CA HIS A 91 -12.83 -18.90 8.67
C HIS A 91 -13.79 -20.07 8.40
N ARG A 92 -14.89 -19.83 7.68
CA ARG A 92 -15.86 -20.88 7.29
C ARG A 92 -15.23 -21.95 6.40
N ALA A 93 -14.24 -21.58 5.58
CA ALA A 93 -13.45 -22.52 4.78
C ALA A 93 -12.41 -23.29 5.58
N GLY A 94 -12.28 -23.06 6.90
CA GLY A 94 -11.30 -23.70 7.77
C GLY A 94 -9.88 -23.13 7.64
N ILE A 95 -9.71 -21.99 6.98
CA ILE A 95 -8.41 -21.34 6.81
C ILE A 95 -7.96 -20.74 8.15
N THR A 96 -6.75 -21.09 8.56
CA THR A 96 -6.17 -20.67 9.84
C THR A 96 -5.07 -19.61 9.70
N ARG A 97 -4.81 -19.11 8.49
CA ARG A 97 -3.80 -18.09 8.21
C ARG A 97 -4.36 -16.96 7.35
N PHE A 98 -4.27 -15.74 7.85
CA PHE A 98 -4.79 -14.57 7.16
C PHE A 98 -3.82 -13.39 7.27
N VAL A 99 -3.36 -12.89 6.13
CA VAL A 99 -2.47 -11.73 6.02
C VAL A 99 -3.25 -10.57 5.38
N GLN A 100 -3.51 -9.52 6.16
CA GLN A 100 -4.22 -8.33 5.70
C GLN A 100 -3.23 -7.29 5.17
N THR A 101 -3.47 -6.73 4.01
CA THR A 101 -2.83 -5.47 3.60
C THR A 101 -3.57 -4.31 4.25
N SER A 102 -2.98 -3.78 5.31
CA SER A 102 -3.39 -2.53 5.95
C SER A 102 -2.63 -1.35 5.32
N SER A 103 -2.14 -0.42 6.14
CA SER A 103 -1.35 0.72 5.71
C SER A 103 -0.62 1.34 6.91
N ALA A 104 0.49 2.04 6.67
CA ALA A 104 1.07 2.97 7.65
C ALA A 104 0.09 4.10 8.05
N ALA A 105 -0.97 4.31 7.28
CA ALA A 105 -2.12 5.14 7.65
C ALA A 105 -2.78 4.70 8.96
N ALA A 106 -2.71 3.42 9.32
CA ALA A 106 -3.19 2.92 10.61
C ALA A 106 -2.17 3.07 11.75
N ILE A 107 -0.99 3.64 11.48
CA ILE A 107 0.13 3.75 12.43
C ILE A 107 0.42 5.20 12.79
N ALA A 108 0.59 6.10 11.82
CA ALA A 108 1.40 7.32 11.96
C ALA A 108 0.62 8.64 11.85
N TYR A 109 -0.66 8.67 12.19
CA TYR A 109 -1.48 9.88 12.06
C TYR A 109 -2.19 10.26 13.36
N GLY A 110 -2.56 11.54 13.46
CA GLY A 110 -3.27 12.09 14.61
C GLY A 110 -2.38 12.32 15.85
N GLN A 111 -1.07 12.25 15.72
CA GLN A 111 -0.10 12.44 16.80
C GLN A 111 0.89 13.56 16.41
N PRO A 112 0.54 14.85 16.58
CA PRO A 112 1.30 15.98 16.03
C PRO A 112 2.70 16.15 16.63
N ASP A 113 2.93 15.65 17.85
CA ASP A 113 4.19 15.79 18.58
C ASP A 113 5.12 14.56 18.41
N LYS A 114 4.81 13.69 17.43
CA LYS A 114 5.56 12.46 17.21
C LYS A 114 6.04 12.34 15.78
N ASP A 115 7.33 12.19 15.60
CA ASP A 115 8.02 12.08 14.32
C ASP A 115 8.38 10.63 13.93
N HIS A 116 8.58 9.75 14.91
CA HIS A 116 9.03 8.36 14.70
C HIS A 116 7.99 7.37 15.20
N PHE A 117 7.62 6.44 14.33
CA PHE A 117 6.57 5.45 14.56
C PHE A 117 7.09 4.02 14.36
N THR A 118 6.48 3.09 15.08
CA THR A 118 6.81 1.66 15.02
C THR A 118 5.55 0.84 14.76
N HIS A 119 5.69 -0.46 14.64
CA HIS A 119 4.58 -1.41 14.53
C HIS A 119 3.62 -1.39 15.73
N LEU A 120 4.03 -0.86 16.89
CA LEU A 120 3.20 -0.77 18.10
C LEU A 120 2.26 0.43 18.10
N ASP A 121 2.54 1.43 17.26
CA ASP A 121 1.78 2.66 17.23
C ASP A 121 0.46 2.52 16.48
N TRP A 122 -0.50 3.33 16.91
CA TRP A 122 -1.80 3.43 16.24
C TRP A 122 -2.14 4.88 15.94
N THR A 123 -2.71 5.09 14.78
CA THR A 123 -3.32 6.36 14.42
C THR A 123 -4.38 6.76 15.42
N ASP A 124 -4.33 8.01 15.90
CA ASP A 124 -5.35 8.59 16.77
C ASP A 124 -6.50 9.16 15.95
N LEU A 125 -7.63 8.45 15.95
CA LEU A 125 -8.83 8.87 15.22
C LEU A 125 -9.54 10.07 15.85
N THR A 126 -9.27 10.39 17.12
CA THR A 126 -9.89 11.53 17.82
C THR A 126 -9.36 12.87 17.30
N ALA A 127 -8.23 12.87 16.62
CA ALA A 127 -7.61 14.05 16.01
C ALA A 127 -8.27 14.52 14.70
N GLY A 128 -9.32 13.84 14.22
CA GLY A 128 -10.03 14.23 13.00
C GLY A 128 -9.21 13.98 11.71
N VAL A 129 -8.73 12.77 11.54
CA VAL A 129 -7.90 12.37 10.39
C VAL A 129 -8.73 12.27 9.08
N PRO A 130 -8.07 12.35 7.91
CA PRO A 130 -8.75 12.17 6.61
C PRO A 130 -9.47 10.82 6.48
N PRO A 131 -10.56 10.72 5.69
CA PRO A 131 -11.37 9.50 5.54
C PRO A 131 -10.57 8.24 5.16
N TYR A 132 -9.56 8.36 4.31
CA TYR A 132 -8.68 7.24 3.94
C TYR A 132 -7.91 6.71 5.15
N ILE A 133 -7.34 7.59 5.96
CA ILE A 133 -6.59 7.24 7.18
C ILE A 133 -7.52 6.53 8.17
N GLU A 134 -8.73 7.09 8.37
CA GLU A 134 -9.76 6.50 9.21
C GLU A 134 -10.16 5.10 8.71
N SER A 135 -10.41 4.94 7.40
CA SER A 135 -10.84 3.68 6.80
C SER A 135 -9.83 2.54 7.04
N LYS A 136 -8.54 2.82 6.87
CA LYS A 136 -7.47 1.83 7.09
C LYS A 136 -7.34 1.46 8.56
N THR A 137 -7.41 2.43 9.45
CA THR A 137 -7.34 2.21 10.90
C THR A 137 -8.52 1.41 11.41
N VAL A 138 -9.74 1.77 11.00
CA VAL A 138 -10.97 1.07 11.39
C VAL A 138 -10.99 -0.36 10.87
N ALA A 139 -10.62 -0.57 9.59
CA ALA A 139 -10.61 -1.90 9.01
C ALA A 139 -9.60 -2.84 9.71
N GLU A 140 -8.40 -2.36 10.04
CA GLU A 140 -7.40 -3.18 10.74
C GLU A 140 -7.83 -3.49 12.17
N ARG A 141 -8.35 -2.51 12.93
CA ARG A 141 -8.86 -2.73 14.28
C ARG A 141 -10.03 -3.73 14.28
N ALA A 142 -11.00 -3.52 13.40
CA ALA A 142 -12.15 -4.42 13.27
C ALA A 142 -11.74 -5.86 12.92
N ALA A 143 -10.74 -6.04 12.06
CA ALA A 143 -10.20 -7.35 11.73
C ALA A 143 -9.59 -8.06 12.96
N ARG A 144 -8.79 -7.33 13.76
CA ARG A 144 -8.16 -7.85 14.97
C ARG A 144 -9.19 -8.23 16.01
N ASP A 145 -10.18 -7.37 16.24
CA ASP A 145 -11.27 -7.62 17.19
C ASP A 145 -12.10 -8.84 16.76
N TRP A 146 -12.40 -8.94 15.48
CA TRP A 146 -13.14 -10.06 14.92
C TRP A 146 -12.39 -11.38 15.08
N VAL A 147 -11.08 -11.40 14.77
CA VAL A 147 -10.25 -12.61 14.96
C VAL A 147 -10.16 -13.01 16.43
N ALA A 148 -9.98 -12.06 17.34
CA ALA A 148 -9.94 -12.34 18.77
C ALA A 148 -11.26 -12.97 19.28
N MET A 149 -12.39 -12.55 18.73
CA MET A 149 -13.72 -13.01 19.14
C MET A 149 -14.14 -14.33 18.48
N HIS A 150 -13.90 -14.50 17.17
CA HIS A 150 -14.47 -15.58 16.38
C HIS A 150 -13.46 -16.65 15.94
N ALA A 151 -12.18 -16.28 15.82
CA ALA A 151 -11.13 -17.17 15.31
C ALA A 151 -9.80 -17.02 16.08
N PRO A 152 -9.77 -17.19 17.43
CA PRO A 152 -8.56 -16.92 18.23
C PRO A 152 -7.38 -17.83 17.89
N GLY A 153 -7.64 -18.94 17.17
CA GLY A 153 -6.63 -19.85 16.65
C GLY A 153 -5.99 -19.38 15.32
N MET A 154 -6.59 -18.41 14.65
CA MET A 154 -6.10 -17.92 13.36
C MET A 154 -4.77 -17.16 13.51
N ALA A 155 -3.79 -17.47 12.67
CA ALA A 155 -2.56 -16.71 12.55
C ALA A 155 -2.82 -15.48 11.66
N PHE A 156 -3.45 -14.47 12.27
CA PHE A 156 -3.71 -13.18 11.65
C PHE A 156 -2.53 -12.24 11.84
N CYS A 157 -2.13 -11.54 10.79
CA CYS A 157 -1.21 -10.41 10.85
C CYS A 157 -1.57 -9.35 9.79
N SER A 158 -0.99 -8.16 9.92
CA SER A 158 -1.15 -7.10 8.93
C SER A 158 0.20 -6.68 8.35
N ILE A 159 0.24 -6.47 7.04
CA ILE A 159 1.30 -5.74 6.36
C ILE A 159 0.84 -4.28 6.25
N ASN A 160 1.68 -3.35 6.68
CA ASN A 160 1.34 -1.93 6.76
C ASN A 160 2.28 -1.10 5.85
N PRO A 161 2.04 -1.09 4.53
CA PRO A 161 2.89 -0.36 3.60
C PRO A 161 2.82 1.15 3.83
N VAL A 162 3.95 1.81 3.63
CA VAL A 162 4.07 3.25 3.42
C VAL A 162 3.80 3.57 1.94
N ALA A 163 4.30 4.68 1.39
CA ALA A 163 4.17 4.97 -0.02
C ALA A 163 4.97 3.96 -0.86
N VAL A 164 4.25 3.23 -1.72
CA VAL A 164 4.80 2.12 -2.51
C VAL A 164 5.26 2.61 -3.88
N PHE A 165 6.51 2.31 -4.21
CA PHE A 165 7.17 2.61 -5.47
C PHE A 165 7.76 1.33 -6.08
N GLY A 166 8.56 1.48 -7.13
CA GLY A 166 9.23 0.37 -7.79
C GLY A 166 8.74 0.14 -9.22
N PRO A 167 9.08 -0.98 -9.85
CA PRO A 167 8.73 -1.25 -11.24
C PRO A 167 7.22 -1.25 -11.48
N VAL A 168 6.78 -0.44 -12.45
CA VAL A 168 5.38 -0.30 -12.83
C VAL A 168 4.99 -1.42 -13.80
N HIS A 169 3.90 -2.07 -13.49
CA HIS A 169 3.44 -3.21 -14.29
C HIS A 169 2.31 -2.87 -15.26
N ASP A 170 1.42 -1.97 -14.89
CA ASP A 170 0.27 -1.52 -15.67
C ASP A 170 0.30 0.00 -15.87
N ASP A 171 -0.56 0.51 -16.76
CA ASP A 171 -0.67 1.94 -17.02
C ASP A 171 -1.56 2.65 -15.99
N ASP A 172 -2.25 1.88 -15.14
CA ASP A 172 -2.99 2.40 -13.99
C ASP A 172 -2.02 2.66 -12.82
N LEU A 173 -1.61 3.92 -12.71
CA LEU A 173 -0.59 4.33 -11.76
C LEU A 173 -1.17 4.53 -10.37
N SER A 174 -0.53 3.96 -9.36
CA SER A 174 -0.81 4.31 -7.96
C SER A 174 -0.51 5.79 -7.69
N THR A 175 -1.13 6.35 -6.66
CA THR A 175 -0.91 7.75 -6.24
C THR A 175 0.58 8.06 -6.01
N SER A 176 1.33 7.14 -5.41
CA SER A 176 2.76 7.29 -5.14
C SER A 176 3.56 7.39 -6.45
N VAL A 177 3.31 6.46 -7.38
CA VAL A 177 3.99 6.46 -8.69
C VAL A 177 3.58 7.68 -9.53
N ALA A 178 2.30 8.09 -9.48
CA ALA A 178 1.82 9.30 -10.14
C ALA A 178 2.54 10.56 -9.62
N MET A 179 2.89 10.62 -8.33
CA MET A 179 3.70 11.70 -7.77
C MET A 179 5.11 11.73 -8.38
N VAL A 180 5.80 10.58 -8.49
CA VAL A 180 7.11 10.49 -9.15
C VAL A 180 6.99 10.92 -10.62
N LYS A 181 5.95 10.49 -11.32
CA LYS A 181 5.67 10.96 -12.70
C LYS A 181 5.57 12.47 -12.77
N LYS A 182 4.77 13.11 -11.88
CA LYS A 182 4.62 14.58 -11.82
C LYS A 182 5.95 15.31 -11.52
N ILE A 183 6.85 14.70 -10.76
CA ILE A 183 8.19 15.24 -10.50
C ILE A 183 9.05 15.19 -11.77
N ILE A 184 9.00 14.08 -12.52
CA ILE A 184 9.87 13.87 -13.71
C ILE A 184 9.38 14.69 -14.92
N ASP A 185 8.07 14.75 -15.15
CA ASP A 185 7.49 15.43 -16.31
C ASP A 185 7.41 16.97 -16.12
N GLY A 186 7.76 17.47 -14.92
CA GLY A 186 7.76 18.89 -14.59
C GLY A 186 6.39 19.48 -14.27
N SER A 187 5.35 18.63 -14.08
CA SER A 187 4.02 19.08 -13.66
C SER A 187 4.04 19.71 -12.26
N ILE A 188 5.04 19.36 -11.45
CA ILE A 188 5.33 20.01 -10.16
C ILE A 188 6.58 20.89 -10.37
N PRO A 189 6.43 22.21 -10.58
CA PRO A 189 7.59 23.08 -10.87
C PRO A 189 8.42 23.42 -9.64
N LEU A 190 7.82 23.34 -8.44
CA LEU A 190 8.44 23.62 -7.15
C LEU A 190 8.07 22.53 -6.17
N LEU A 191 9.02 22.06 -5.37
CA LEU A 191 8.82 20.98 -4.42
C LEU A 191 8.34 21.53 -3.07
N PRO A 192 7.14 21.21 -2.60
CA PRO A 192 6.70 21.58 -1.26
C PRO A 192 7.58 20.91 -0.19
N ASP A 193 7.67 21.53 0.97
CA ASP A 193 8.43 21.02 2.12
C ASP A 193 7.63 19.93 2.83
N MET A 194 7.50 18.79 2.16
CA MET A 194 6.86 17.58 2.67
C MET A 194 7.72 16.35 2.38
N GLY A 195 7.55 15.33 3.19
CA GLY A 195 8.27 14.08 3.06
C GLY A 195 7.34 12.87 3.22
N ILE A 196 7.82 11.74 2.78
CA ILE A 196 7.12 10.46 2.88
C ILE A 196 8.10 9.31 3.12
N CYS A 197 7.65 8.26 3.78
CA CYS A 197 8.39 7.01 3.80
C CYS A 197 8.24 6.27 2.47
N VAL A 198 9.33 5.63 2.03
CA VAL A 198 9.44 4.89 0.76
C VAL A 198 9.54 3.40 1.02
N THR A 199 8.83 2.60 0.25
CA THR A 199 9.02 1.15 0.18
C THR A 199 8.91 0.67 -1.27
N ASP A 200 9.57 -0.44 -1.58
CA ASP A 200 9.49 -1.08 -2.89
C ASP A 200 8.30 -2.05 -2.95
N VAL A 201 7.60 -2.09 -4.08
CA VAL A 201 6.49 -3.02 -4.32
C VAL A 201 6.92 -4.47 -4.22
N ARG A 202 8.18 -4.76 -4.55
CA ARG A 202 8.78 -6.11 -4.43
C ARG A 202 8.93 -6.52 -2.97
N ASP A 203 9.29 -5.57 -2.10
CA ASP A 203 9.43 -5.79 -0.65
C ASP A 203 8.06 -5.96 0.02
N VAL A 204 7.07 -5.17 -0.40
CA VAL A 204 5.68 -5.34 0.08
C VAL A 204 5.18 -6.75 -0.27
N ALA A 205 5.41 -7.19 -1.51
CA ALA A 205 5.03 -8.54 -1.93
C ALA A 205 5.83 -9.63 -1.19
N GLU A 206 7.13 -9.41 -0.97
CA GLU A 206 7.98 -10.34 -0.20
C GLU A 206 7.52 -10.46 1.25
N ALA A 207 7.17 -9.34 1.90
CA ALA A 207 6.62 -9.35 3.25
C ALA A 207 5.32 -10.19 3.35
N HIS A 208 4.41 -10.06 2.38
CA HIS A 208 3.20 -10.89 2.33
C HIS A 208 3.53 -12.38 2.20
N VAL A 209 4.43 -12.73 1.28
CA VAL A 209 4.79 -14.14 1.05
C VAL A 209 5.45 -14.73 2.28
N ARG A 210 6.41 -14.02 2.88
CA ARG A 210 7.08 -14.49 4.10
C ARG A 210 6.12 -14.61 5.29
N ALA A 211 5.20 -13.67 5.45
CA ALA A 211 4.16 -13.76 6.48
C ALA A 211 3.21 -14.95 6.26
N LEU A 212 2.94 -15.31 4.99
CA LEU A 212 2.18 -16.51 4.66
C LEU A 212 2.95 -17.81 4.92
N GLU A 213 4.27 -17.84 4.76
CA GLU A 213 5.12 -19.02 4.90
C GLU A 213 5.70 -19.20 6.32
N ALA A 214 5.81 -18.12 7.11
CA ALA A 214 6.42 -18.14 8.44
C ALA A 214 5.65 -19.04 9.44
N PRO A 215 6.29 -19.55 10.50
CA PRO A 215 5.59 -20.23 11.60
C PRO A 215 4.47 -19.38 12.19
N ALA A 216 3.30 -19.97 12.47
CA ALA A 216 2.12 -19.25 12.95
C ALA A 216 2.39 -18.39 14.19
N GLN A 217 3.22 -18.88 15.12
CA GLN A 217 3.57 -18.19 16.37
C GLN A 217 4.37 -16.90 16.12
N GLN A 218 5.12 -16.86 15.01
CA GLN A 218 5.99 -15.73 14.65
C GLN A 218 5.20 -14.55 14.11
N VAL A 219 4.04 -14.79 13.50
CA VAL A 219 3.26 -13.75 12.81
C VAL A 219 1.92 -13.45 13.45
N ARG A 220 1.46 -14.29 14.39
CA ARG A 220 0.15 -14.12 15.03
C ARG A 220 0.08 -12.82 15.82
N GLY A 221 -0.86 -11.95 15.46
CA GLY A 221 -1.09 -10.67 16.11
C GLY A 221 -0.13 -9.57 15.66
N GLU A 222 0.87 -9.89 14.85
CA GLU A 222 1.90 -8.95 14.43
C GLU A 222 1.40 -7.90 13.42
N ARG A 223 2.11 -6.79 13.40
CA ARG A 223 1.99 -5.70 12.41
C ARG A 223 3.34 -5.50 11.75
N PHE A 224 3.38 -5.52 10.44
CA PHE A 224 4.60 -5.44 9.65
C PHE A 224 4.65 -4.17 8.80
N PRO A 225 5.13 -3.04 9.34
CA PRO A 225 5.36 -1.85 8.52
C PRO A 225 6.39 -2.16 7.45
N THR A 226 6.03 -1.99 6.18
CA THR A 226 7.01 -2.04 5.10
C THR A 226 7.43 -0.62 4.77
N SER A 227 8.59 -0.24 5.30
CA SER A 227 9.15 1.11 5.19
C SER A 227 10.68 1.00 5.21
N GLN A 228 11.31 1.46 4.16
CA GLN A 228 12.76 1.46 4.07
C GLN A 228 13.35 2.74 4.65
N LYS A 229 12.80 3.92 4.25
CA LYS A 229 13.36 5.21 4.63
C LYS A 229 12.34 6.34 4.46
N PHE A 230 12.37 7.32 5.36
CA PHE A 230 11.72 8.62 5.15
C PHE A 230 12.58 9.50 4.25
N LEU A 231 11.96 10.13 3.26
CA LEU A 231 12.60 11.08 2.34
C LEU A 231 11.74 12.31 2.16
N TRP A 232 12.38 13.49 2.20
CA TRP A 232 11.77 14.72 1.71
C TRP A 232 11.64 14.70 0.18
N LEU A 233 10.64 15.35 -0.39
CA LEU A 233 10.49 15.43 -1.85
C LEU A 233 11.74 16.02 -2.54
N ARG A 234 12.43 16.96 -1.88
CA ARG A 234 13.70 17.51 -2.37
C ARG A 234 14.82 16.47 -2.46
N GLU A 235 14.83 15.51 -1.53
CA GLU A 235 15.81 14.41 -1.52
C GLU A 235 15.44 13.38 -2.60
N MET A 236 14.16 13.03 -2.73
CA MET A 236 13.69 12.16 -3.82
C MET A 236 14.06 12.75 -5.20
N ALA A 237 13.81 14.04 -5.41
CA ALA A 237 14.19 14.72 -6.64
C ALA A 237 15.71 14.75 -6.86
N ALA A 238 16.52 14.88 -5.80
CA ALA A 238 17.98 14.82 -5.88
C ALA A 238 18.45 13.42 -6.28
N ILE A 239 17.90 12.37 -5.67
CA ILE A 239 18.18 10.96 -6.01
C ILE A 239 17.84 10.69 -7.49
N ILE A 240 16.67 11.10 -7.94
CA ILE A 240 16.25 10.94 -9.35
C ILE A 240 17.25 11.63 -10.29
N ARG A 241 17.65 12.87 -10.00
CA ARG A 241 18.64 13.58 -10.85
C ARG A 241 20.01 12.90 -10.88
N GLN A 242 20.39 12.26 -9.79
CA GLN A 242 21.68 11.57 -9.68
C GLN A 242 21.67 10.20 -10.37
N ARG A 243 20.58 9.43 -10.15
CA ARG A 243 20.49 8.03 -10.58
C ARG A 243 19.99 7.87 -12.02
N VAL A 244 19.19 8.81 -12.50
CA VAL A 244 18.54 8.74 -13.82
C VAL A 244 18.65 10.09 -14.53
N PRO A 245 19.88 10.61 -14.73
CA PRO A 245 20.12 11.94 -15.31
C PRO A 245 19.50 12.11 -16.69
N GLU A 246 19.38 11.02 -17.48
CA GLU A 246 18.75 11.00 -18.80
C GLU A 246 17.25 11.36 -18.78
N HIS A 247 16.58 11.19 -17.65
CA HIS A 247 15.15 11.53 -17.47
C HIS A 247 14.95 12.73 -16.51
N ALA A 248 16.00 13.40 -16.10
CA ALA A 248 15.97 14.41 -15.04
C ALA A 248 15.89 15.86 -15.53
N GLY A 249 15.75 16.08 -16.83
CA GLY A 249 15.78 17.43 -17.42
C GLY A 249 14.74 18.39 -16.87
N ARG A 250 13.55 17.89 -16.48
CA ARG A 250 12.44 18.67 -15.94
C ARG A 250 12.27 18.53 -14.41
N VAL A 251 13.09 17.69 -13.76
CA VAL A 251 13.01 17.46 -12.32
C VAL A 251 13.34 18.76 -11.56
N PRO A 252 12.44 19.25 -10.69
CA PRO A 252 12.60 20.52 -9.99
C PRO A 252 13.86 20.55 -9.12
N ARG A 253 14.48 21.72 -9.04
CA ARG A 253 15.66 21.98 -8.19
C ARG A 253 15.31 22.89 -7.01
N ARG A 254 14.17 23.59 -7.07
CA ARG A 254 13.80 24.61 -6.09
C ARG A 254 12.64 24.14 -5.22
N GLY A 255 12.72 24.47 -3.93
CA GLY A 255 11.62 24.28 -3.00
C GLY A 255 10.49 25.30 -3.24
N MET A 256 9.27 24.90 -2.90
CA MET A 256 8.11 25.79 -2.85
C MET A 256 8.12 26.47 -1.47
N PRO A 257 8.14 27.80 -1.40
CA PRO A 257 8.00 28.49 -0.12
C PRO A 257 6.67 28.16 0.56
N ASN A 258 6.66 27.91 1.86
CA ASN A 258 5.45 27.55 2.59
C ASN A 258 4.34 28.59 2.51
N TRP A 259 4.70 29.91 2.47
CA TRP A 259 3.71 30.97 2.29
C TRP A 259 2.93 30.84 0.98
N LEU A 260 3.56 30.36 -0.10
CA LEU A 260 2.91 30.14 -1.39
C LEU A 260 1.90 29.01 -1.31
N VAL A 261 2.21 27.92 -0.61
CA VAL A 261 1.26 26.82 -0.34
C VAL A 261 0.05 27.35 0.42
N HIS A 262 0.26 28.15 1.48
CA HIS A 262 -0.82 28.73 2.28
C HIS A 262 -1.70 29.66 1.43
N MET A 263 -1.12 30.42 0.51
CA MET A 263 -1.84 31.32 -0.39
C MET A 263 -2.69 30.55 -1.43
N LEU A 264 -2.20 29.44 -1.96
CA LEU A 264 -2.88 28.65 -2.98
C LEU A 264 -3.91 27.65 -2.41
N ALA A 265 -3.73 27.21 -1.18
CA ALA A 265 -4.57 26.20 -0.54
C ALA A 265 -6.09 26.50 -0.53
N PRO A 266 -6.57 27.74 -0.38
CA PRO A 266 -8.01 28.04 -0.47
C PRO A 266 -8.60 27.78 -1.87
N PHE A 267 -7.79 27.79 -2.93
CA PHE A 267 -8.23 27.72 -4.32
C PHE A 267 -7.93 26.39 -5.01
N MET A 268 -7.08 25.54 -4.38
CA MET A 268 -6.62 24.28 -4.97
C MET A 268 -6.66 23.16 -3.94
N ASP A 269 -7.48 22.15 -4.18
CA ASP A 269 -7.61 21.00 -3.26
C ASP A 269 -6.30 20.26 -3.03
N GLU A 270 -5.43 20.14 -4.06
CA GLU A 270 -4.10 19.56 -3.92
C GLU A 270 -3.25 20.36 -2.92
N MET A 271 -3.28 21.70 -3.00
CA MET A 271 -2.53 22.57 -2.08
C MET A 271 -3.10 22.55 -0.66
N LYS A 272 -4.41 22.32 -0.52
CA LYS A 272 -5.05 22.14 0.79
C LYS A 272 -4.52 20.87 1.49
N GLN A 273 -4.37 19.78 0.75
CA GLN A 273 -3.78 18.53 1.26
C GLN A 273 -2.30 18.74 1.61
N VAL A 274 -1.52 19.31 0.70
CA VAL A 274 -0.10 19.63 0.91
C VAL A 274 0.11 20.49 2.16
N ARG A 275 -0.76 21.49 2.39
CA ARG A 275 -0.69 22.39 3.56
C ARG A 275 -0.72 21.61 4.89
N GLY A 276 -1.52 20.54 4.97
CA GLY A 276 -1.61 19.70 6.17
C GLY A 276 -0.37 18.82 6.41
N GLU A 277 0.50 18.70 5.40
CA GLU A 277 1.69 17.85 5.45
C GLU A 277 3.01 18.64 5.52
N LEU A 278 2.95 19.99 5.40
CA LEU A 278 4.15 20.83 5.40
C LEU A 278 4.96 20.67 6.69
N GLY A 279 6.24 20.34 6.55
CA GLY A 279 7.18 20.21 7.65
C GLY A 279 6.97 18.98 8.55
N ASN A 280 5.93 18.19 8.31
CA ASN A 280 5.66 17.00 9.12
C ASN A 280 6.62 15.87 8.78
N VAL A 281 7.19 15.27 9.81
CA VAL A 281 7.94 14.02 9.73
C VAL A 281 7.04 12.90 10.23
N ARG A 282 6.86 11.86 9.43
CA ARG A 282 6.21 10.61 9.85
C ARG A 282 7.09 9.45 9.43
N ASP A 283 8.19 9.31 10.16
CA ASP A 283 9.16 8.23 9.92
C ASP A 283 8.67 6.94 10.57
N VAL A 284 8.20 6.03 9.73
CA VAL A 284 7.71 4.70 10.15
C VAL A 284 8.84 3.69 10.01
N SER A 285 9.24 3.07 11.10
CA SER A 285 10.31 2.07 11.11
C SER A 285 9.86 0.73 10.53
N GLY A 286 10.56 0.24 9.51
CA GLY A 286 10.40 -1.11 8.97
C GLY A 286 11.24 -2.19 9.68
N ARG A 287 12.06 -1.81 10.66
CA ARG A 287 13.02 -2.70 11.31
C ARG A 287 12.40 -3.98 11.87
N HIS A 288 11.26 -3.89 12.53
CA HIS A 288 10.54 -5.06 13.04
C HIS A 288 10.19 -6.06 11.93
N THR A 289 9.79 -5.57 10.75
CA THR A 289 9.49 -6.39 9.59
C THR A 289 10.73 -7.12 9.09
N GLU A 290 11.88 -6.45 8.99
CA GLU A 290 13.13 -7.07 8.58
C GLU A 290 13.58 -8.15 9.58
N GLU A 291 13.52 -7.84 10.88
CA GLU A 291 13.95 -8.75 11.94
C GLU A 291 13.08 -10.00 12.02
N VAL A 292 11.74 -9.85 11.97
CA VAL A 292 10.81 -10.96 12.13
C VAL A 292 10.67 -11.78 10.85
N LEU A 293 10.52 -11.12 9.69
CA LEU A 293 10.34 -11.81 8.42
C LEU A 293 11.66 -12.18 7.72
N GLY A 294 12.80 -11.73 8.24
CA GLY A 294 14.14 -12.21 7.83
C GLY A 294 14.55 -11.78 6.43
N PHE A 295 14.28 -10.52 6.02
CA PHE A 295 14.76 -9.94 4.76
C PHE A 295 15.17 -8.48 4.95
N THR A 296 15.85 -7.91 3.97
CA THR A 296 16.27 -6.51 3.98
C THR A 296 15.58 -5.76 2.85
N PHE A 297 15.06 -4.57 3.13
CA PHE A 297 14.41 -3.73 2.15
C PHE A 297 15.37 -3.26 1.06
N ILE A 298 14.86 -3.17 -0.15
CA ILE A 298 15.56 -2.54 -1.29
C ILE A 298 15.77 -1.06 -0.99
N ALA A 299 17.00 -0.57 -1.20
CA ALA A 299 17.34 0.82 -0.94
C ALA A 299 16.42 1.78 -1.71
N ALA A 300 15.97 2.86 -1.06
CA ALA A 300 15.06 3.83 -1.65
C ALA A 300 15.61 4.45 -2.95
N GLU A 301 16.93 4.61 -3.03
CA GLU A 301 17.62 5.08 -4.23
C GLU A 301 17.42 4.15 -5.42
N GLN A 302 17.51 2.83 -5.20
CA GLN A 302 17.26 1.82 -6.24
C GLN A 302 15.78 1.75 -6.60
N THR A 303 14.91 1.81 -5.59
CA THR A 303 13.44 1.83 -5.78
C THR A 303 13.01 2.99 -6.66
N LEU A 304 13.51 4.21 -6.40
CA LEU A 304 13.19 5.39 -7.19
C LEU A 304 13.76 5.29 -8.61
N GLU A 305 15.00 4.80 -8.76
CA GLU A 305 15.62 4.54 -10.07
C GLU A 305 14.76 3.57 -10.89
N ASP A 306 14.40 2.42 -10.33
CA ASP A 306 13.59 1.39 -11.00
C ASP A 306 12.19 1.92 -11.38
N THR A 307 11.59 2.75 -10.51
CA THR A 307 10.32 3.43 -10.79
C THR A 307 10.42 4.28 -12.05
N VAL A 308 11.42 5.16 -12.10
CA VAL A 308 11.62 6.07 -13.26
C VAL A 308 11.91 5.30 -14.53
N ARG A 309 12.83 4.33 -14.48
CA ARG A 309 13.19 3.52 -15.64
C ARG A 309 11.99 2.72 -16.17
N SER A 310 11.16 2.19 -15.29
CA SER A 310 9.96 1.45 -15.71
C SER A 310 8.90 2.35 -16.34
N LEU A 311 8.70 3.58 -15.82
CA LEU A 311 7.82 4.58 -16.44
C LEU A 311 8.30 4.99 -17.83
N ALA A 312 9.61 5.19 -18.01
CA ALA A 312 10.22 5.52 -19.28
C ALA A 312 10.11 4.35 -20.29
N ALA A 313 10.40 3.13 -19.86
CA ALA A 313 10.29 1.94 -20.72
C ALA A 313 8.86 1.70 -21.24
N LYS A 314 7.84 2.15 -20.49
CA LYS A 314 6.43 2.11 -20.91
C LYS A 314 6.00 3.32 -21.75
N GLY A 315 6.87 4.31 -21.97
CA GLY A 315 6.53 5.54 -22.69
C GLY A 315 5.59 6.48 -21.90
N ILE A 316 5.39 6.24 -20.58
CA ILE A 316 4.53 7.07 -19.72
C ILE A 316 5.20 8.41 -19.41
N VAL A 317 6.52 8.45 -19.38
CA VAL A 317 7.33 9.67 -19.33
C VAL A 317 8.26 9.70 -20.53
N THR A 318 8.31 10.84 -21.20
CA THR A 318 9.22 11.10 -22.33
C THR A 318 10.32 12.04 -21.90
N HIS A 319 11.45 12.03 -22.62
CA HIS A 319 12.64 12.87 -22.38
C HIS A 319 12.35 14.36 -22.38
#